data_4e0fcc49bee1afc44d7c8ac031ed0423
#
_entry.id   4e0fcc49bee1afc44d7c8ac031ed0423
#
_cell.length_a   1.000
_cell.length_b   1.000
_cell.length_c   1.000
_cell.angle_alpha   90.00
_cell.angle_beta   90.00
_cell.angle_gamma   90.00
#
_symmetry.space_group_name_H-M   'P 1'
#
loop_
_entity.id
_entity.type
_entity.pdbx_description
1 polymer ?
#
loop_
_entity_poly.entity_id
_entity_poly.type
_entity_poly.pdbx_seq_one_letter_code
_entity_poly.pdbx_strand_id
1 'polypeptide(L)'
;MRKIVLLACAMACLATSCVRQGRLPRADLARTGIDTSEYHKVIIAVTSRPTDELHSLMVVKGGEVIYERYQPGFDAQSLKVLWSASKSFTSTAIGLAVGDGKLRLDDKAVSFFTPEELPDTLSDWLQQMTVEDLLKMSSGFKQDHVGRCCSGEDFDWAKTILATEQFFEPGTLFSYNSMNSYLLSAIFSRATGEDVSTCLKRRVFAPLGIREDVWTYSPQGIFAGGWGLFLSTESLAKMGLLYARDGVWKGRRILPEGWAAQVGAPQILQDPAGRNPENDWAAGYGYHFWT
;
A
#
# COMPACT_ATOMS: atom_id res chain seq x y z
N MET A 1 -39.23 -32.54 -14.44
CA MET A 1 -38.87 -31.19 -14.94
C MET A 1 -38.94 -30.06 -13.87
N ARG A 2 -39.96 -30.01 -12.97
CA ARG A 2 -40.05 -28.95 -11.92
C ARG A 2 -38.91 -28.94 -10.88
N LYS A 3 -38.33 -30.10 -10.52
CA LYS A 3 -37.24 -30.17 -9.52
C LYS A 3 -35.88 -29.67 -10.03
N ILE A 4 -35.61 -29.78 -11.33
CA ILE A 4 -34.35 -29.33 -11.94
C ILE A 4 -34.33 -27.79 -12.07
N VAL A 5 -35.48 -27.15 -12.33
CA VAL A 5 -35.61 -25.71 -12.46
C VAL A 5 -35.42 -25.03 -11.08
N LEU A 6 -35.92 -25.65 -10.00
CA LEU A 6 -35.73 -25.13 -8.63
C LEU A 6 -34.26 -25.21 -8.17
N LEU A 7 -33.52 -26.23 -8.57
CA LEU A 7 -32.10 -26.36 -8.25
C LEU A 7 -31.22 -25.35 -9.00
N ALA A 8 -31.54 -25.09 -10.28
CA ALA A 8 -30.86 -24.08 -11.08
C ALA A 8 -31.09 -22.65 -10.57
N CYS A 9 -32.33 -22.32 -10.17
CA CYS A 9 -32.63 -21.04 -9.55
C CYS A 9 -31.97 -20.88 -8.16
N ALA A 10 -31.88 -21.93 -7.34
CA ALA A 10 -31.20 -21.87 -6.05
C ALA A 10 -29.67 -21.69 -6.22
N MET A 11 -29.04 -22.37 -7.19
CA MET A 11 -27.64 -22.17 -7.51
C MET A 11 -27.33 -20.78 -8.10
N ALA A 12 -28.21 -20.24 -8.95
CA ALA A 12 -28.07 -18.89 -9.49
C ALA A 12 -28.22 -17.82 -8.36
N CYS A 13 -29.16 -18.01 -7.41
CA CYS A 13 -29.32 -17.14 -6.25
C CYS A 13 -28.12 -17.24 -5.27
N LEU A 14 -27.53 -18.41 -5.09
CA LEU A 14 -26.35 -18.59 -4.25
C LEU A 14 -25.09 -17.97 -4.91
N ALA A 15 -24.92 -18.10 -6.21
CA ALA A 15 -23.80 -17.48 -6.94
C ALA A 15 -23.92 -15.96 -6.94
N THR A 16 -25.11 -15.39 -7.14
CA THR A 16 -25.34 -13.92 -7.06
C THR A 16 -25.19 -13.40 -5.63
N SER A 17 -25.54 -14.16 -4.60
CA SER A 17 -25.34 -13.77 -3.20
C SER A 17 -23.86 -13.82 -2.81
N CYS A 18 -23.08 -14.79 -3.29
CA CYS A 18 -21.63 -14.87 -3.06
C CYS A 18 -20.86 -13.70 -3.73
N VAL A 19 -21.26 -13.27 -4.91
CA VAL A 19 -20.67 -12.10 -5.59
C VAL A 19 -21.02 -10.81 -4.84
N ARG A 20 -22.21 -10.71 -4.23
CA ARG A 20 -22.60 -9.56 -3.41
C ARG A 20 -21.94 -9.51 -2.04
N GLN A 21 -21.56 -10.63 -1.46
CA GLN A 21 -20.99 -10.69 -0.09
C GLN A 21 -19.64 -9.98 0.07
N GLY A 22 -18.91 -9.72 -1.00
CA GLY A 22 -17.62 -9.04 -0.95
C GLY A 22 -17.66 -7.55 -1.30
N ARG A 23 -18.73 -7.04 -1.91
CA ARG A 23 -18.79 -5.64 -2.37
C ARG A 23 -19.21 -4.68 -1.26
N LEU A 24 -18.73 -3.42 -1.37
CA LEU A 24 -19.24 -2.31 -0.55
C LEU A 24 -20.70 -2.05 -0.93
N PRO A 25 -21.57 -1.67 0.01
CA PRO A 25 -22.93 -1.21 -0.33
C PRO A 25 -22.87 0.04 -1.20
N ARG A 26 -23.90 0.26 -2.01
CA ARG A 26 -24.09 1.47 -2.83
C ARG A 26 -25.23 2.28 -2.25
N ALA A 27 -25.01 3.57 -2.08
CA ALA A 27 -26.04 4.51 -1.62
C ALA A 27 -26.38 5.55 -2.68
N ASP A 28 -27.60 6.02 -2.63
CA ASP A 28 -28.03 7.19 -3.41
C ASP A 28 -27.37 8.45 -2.82
N LEU A 29 -26.74 9.24 -3.67
CA LEU A 29 -26.11 10.52 -3.31
C LEU A 29 -27.07 11.44 -2.54
N ALA A 30 -28.36 11.46 -2.93
CA ALA A 30 -29.38 12.29 -2.28
C ALA A 30 -29.58 11.98 -0.80
N ARG A 31 -29.22 10.76 -0.35
CA ARG A 31 -29.33 10.34 1.07
C ARG A 31 -28.11 10.68 1.91
N THR A 32 -27.04 11.18 1.31
CA THR A 32 -25.76 11.34 1.99
C THR A 32 -25.58 12.68 2.68
N GLY A 33 -26.50 13.65 2.45
CA GLY A 33 -26.39 15.00 2.96
C GLY A 33 -25.23 15.81 2.35
N ILE A 34 -24.68 15.35 1.23
CA ILE A 34 -23.66 16.09 0.46
C ILE A 34 -24.36 17.16 -0.38
N ASP A 35 -23.77 18.35 -0.45
CA ASP A 35 -24.19 19.34 -1.44
C ASP A 35 -23.91 18.79 -2.85
N THR A 36 -24.99 18.43 -3.54
CA THR A 36 -24.90 17.77 -4.85
C THR A 36 -24.33 18.70 -5.92
N SER A 37 -24.46 20.03 -5.77
CA SER A 37 -23.92 20.98 -6.73
C SER A 37 -22.39 21.05 -6.68
N GLU A 38 -21.82 21.17 -5.50
CA GLU A 38 -20.36 21.17 -5.30
C GLU A 38 -19.77 19.80 -5.61
N TYR A 39 -20.43 18.73 -5.19
CA TYR A 39 -20.04 17.38 -5.54
C TYR A 39 -19.93 17.17 -7.06
N HIS A 40 -20.95 17.59 -7.83
CA HIS A 40 -20.92 17.48 -9.29
C HIS A 40 -19.80 18.29 -9.93
N LYS A 41 -19.49 19.49 -9.42
CA LYS A 41 -18.35 20.29 -9.90
C LYS A 41 -17.04 19.53 -9.75
N VAL A 42 -16.78 18.94 -8.57
CA VAL A 42 -15.57 18.15 -8.31
C VAL A 42 -15.53 16.93 -9.24
N ILE A 43 -16.62 16.19 -9.36
CA ILE A 43 -16.68 15.02 -10.24
C ILE A 43 -16.41 15.41 -11.71
N ILE A 44 -17.04 16.48 -12.19
CA ILE A 44 -16.80 16.98 -13.55
C ILE A 44 -15.32 17.38 -13.72
N ALA A 45 -14.76 18.15 -12.80
CA ALA A 45 -13.37 18.61 -12.88
C ALA A 45 -12.37 17.43 -12.94
N VAL A 46 -12.63 16.36 -12.17
CA VAL A 46 -11.78 15.16 -12.17
C VAL A 46 -11.99 14.31 -13.43
N THR A 47 -13.26 14.13 -13.86
CA THR A 47 -13.60 13.21 -14.96
C THR A 47 -13.48 13.83 -16.36
N SER A 48 -13.31 15.16 -16.47
CA SER A 48 -13.06 15.86 -17.74
C SER A 48 -11.58 15.89 -18.13
N ARG A 49 -10.70 15.36 -17.28
CA ARG A 49 -9.29 15.19 -17.63
C ARG A 49 -9.12 14.17 -18.77
N PRO A 50 -8.01 14.24 -19.53
CA PRO A 50 -7.72 13.26 -20.57
C PRO A 50 -7.88 11.82 -20.08
N THR A 51 -8.45 10.98 -20.95
CA THR A 51 -8.89 9.61 -20.58
C THR A 51 -7.76 8.64 -20.30
N ASP A 52 -6.54 8.95 -20.72
CA ASP A 52 -5.35 8.17 -20.53
C ASP A 52 -4.76 8.25 -19.10
N GLU A 53 -5.17 9.26 -18.32
CA GLU A 53 -4.71 9.44 -16.94
C GLU A 53 -5.66 8.87 -15.88
N LEU A 54 -6.97 8.74 -16.20
CA LEU A 54 -8.00 8.31 -15.25
C LEU A 54 -8.68 7.03 -15.71
N HIS A 55 -8.29 5.90 -15.18
CA HIS A 55 -8.91 4.60 -15.50
C HIS A 55 -10.27 4.40 -14.81
N SER A 56 -10.38 4.85 -13.57
CA SER A 56 -11.59 4.70 -12.75
C SER A 56 -11.60 5.68 -11.60
N LEU A 57 -12.79 6.01 -11.14
CA LEU A 57 -13.02 6.82 -9.94
C LEU A 57 -14.09 6.15 -9.07
N MET A 58 -13.83 6.06 -7.77
CA MET A 58 -14.79 5.61 -6.78
C MET A 58 -14.78 6.56 -5.59
N VAL A 59 -15.95 7.00 -5.17
CA VAL A 59 -16.13 7.82 -3.97
C VAL A 59 -16.92 7.02 -2.94
N VAL A 60 -16.36 6.95 -1.74
CA VAL A 60 -16.95 6.21 -0.61
C VAL A 60 -17.21 7.20 0.53
N LYS A 61 -18.43 7.21 1.07
CA LYS A 61 -18.81 7.98 2.26
C LYS A 61 -19.52 7.07 3.25
N GLY A 62 -19.10 7.12 4.52
CA GLY A 62 -19.71 6.30 5.58
C GLY A 62 -19.58 4.78 5.38
N GLY A 63 -18.79 4.34 4.40
CA GLY A 63 -18.63 2.93 4.04
C GLY A 63 -19.53 2.48 2.88
N GLU A 64 -20.23 3.40 2.24
CA GLU A 64 -21.07 3.15 1.07
C GLU A 64 -20.48 3.87 -0.14
N VAL A 65 -20.49 3.20 -1.30
CA VAL A 65 -20.09 3.81 -2.57
C VAL A 65 -21.22 4.72 -3.03
N ILE A 66 -20.91 6.01 -3.18
CA ILE A 66 -21.86 7.05 -3.64
C ILE A 66 -21.60 7.48 -5.08
N TYR A 67 -20.47 7.09 -5.64
CA TYR A 67 -20.12 7.28 -7.04
C TYR A 67 -19.11 6.24 -7.47
N GLU A 68 -19.30 5.68 -8.66
CA GLU A 68 -18.30 4.88 -9.34
C GLU A 68 -18.36 5.11 -10.85
N ARG A 69 -17.20 5.21 -11.47
CA ARG A 69 -17.06 5.36 -12.93
C ARG A 69 -15.82 4.60 -13.38
N TYR A 70 -15.96 3.99 -14.55
CA TYR A 70 -14.87 3.29 -15.25
C TYR A 70 -14.78 3.86 -16.65
N GLN A 71 -13.56 4.13 -17.13
CA GLN A 71 -13.34 4.56 -18.51
C GLN A 71 -13.52 3.39 -19.48
N PRO A 72 -13.78 3.64 -20.78
CA PRO A 72 -13.85 2.59 -21.78
C PRO A 72 -12.64 1.65 -21.72
N GLY A 73 -12.88 0.34 -21.74
CA GLY A 73 -11.84 -0.69 -21.59
C GLY A 73 -11.59 -1.13 -20.15
N PHE A 74 -12.19 -0.47 -19.16
CA PHE A 74 -12.11 -0.83 -17.75
C PHE A 74 -13.48 -1.11 -17.15
N ASP A 75 -13.50 -1.95 -16.12
CA ASP A 75 -14.69 -2.30 -15.35
C ASP A 75 -14.36 -2.49 -13.86
N ALA A 76 -15.36 -2.94 -13.08
CA ALA A 76 -15.22 -3.15 -11.64
C ALA A 76 -14.24 -4.31 -11.29
N GLN A 77 -14.00 -5.22 -12.21
CA GLN A 77 -13.10 -6.37 -12.05
C GLN A 77 -11.68 -6.08 -12.53
N SER A 78 -11.49 -5.04 -13.34
CA SER A 78 -10.20 -4.68 -13.90
C SER A 78 -9.16 -4.42 -12.80
N LEU A 79 -8.12 -5.23 -12.78
CA LEU A 79 -6.96 -5.02 -11.90
C LEU A 79 -6.08 -3.92 -12.51
N LYS A 80 -5.68 -2.98 -11.67
CA LYS A 80 -4.82 -1.87 -12.06
C LYS A 80 -3.57 -1.87 -11.21
N VAL A 81 -2.44 -1.62 -11.85
CA VAL A 81 -1.18 -1.44 -11.14
C VAL A 81 -1.29 -0.23 -10.20
N LEU A 82 -0.97 -0.44 -8.95
CA LEU A 82 -1.06 0.62 -7.93
C LEU A 82 0.18 1.50 -7.87
N TRP A 83 1.23 1.15 -8.63
CA TRP A 83 2.50 1.84 -8.56
C TRP A 83 2.93 2.06 -7.10
N SER A 84 3.29 3.26 -6.73
CA SER A 84 3.77 3.57 -5.38
C SER A 84 2.73 3.44 -4.27
N ALA A 85 1.43 3.36 -4.58
CA ALA A 85 0.43 3.01 -3.56
C ALA A 85 0.63 1.58 -3.01
N SER A 86 1.40 0.72 -3.70
CA SER A 86 1.87 -0.57 -3.18
C SER A 86 2.65 -0.45 -1.87
N LYS A 87 3.35 0.67 -1.66
CA LYS A 87 4.13 0.95 -0.44
C LYS A 87 3.29 0.94 0.82
N SER A 88 2.06 1.44 0.74
CA SER A 88 1.13 1.45 1.88
C SER A 88 0.73 0.03 2.32
N PHE A 89 0.75 -0.93 1.40
CA PHE A 89 0.52 -2.35 1.72
C PHE A 89 1.74 -2.97 2.40
N THR A 90 2.95 -2.62 1.98
CA THR A 90 4.19 -3.02 2.67
C THR A 90 4.20 -2.46 4.09
N SER A 91 3.88 -1.17 4.27
CA SER A 91 3.72 -0.56 5.60
C SER A 91 2.66 -1.29 6.44
N THR A 92 1.54 -1.69 5.84
CA THR A 92 0.51 -2.49 6.52
C THR A 92 1.10 -3.81 7.06
N ALA A 93 1.90 -4.52 6.27
CA ALA A 93 2.54 -5.76 6.71
C ALA A 93 3.53 -5.52 7.86
N ILE A 94 4.36 -4.48 7.75
CA ILE A 94 5.27 -4.06 8.83
C ILE A 94 4.49 -3.77 10.11
N GLY A 95 3.39 -3.01 10.02
CA GLY A 95 2.54 -2.73 11.18
C GLY A 95 1.99 -3.99 11.84
N LEU A 96 1.57 -4.97 11.04
CA LEU A 96 1.13 -6.27 11.57
C LEU A 96 2.26 -7.02 12.28
N ALA A 97 3.48 -7.01 11.75
CA ALA A 97 4.63 -7.65 12.37
C ALA A 97 5.05 -6.95 13.67
N VAL A 98 4.97 -5.62 13.71
CA VAL A 98 5.20 -4.82 14.93
C VAL A 98 4.16 -5.13 15.98
N GLY A 99 2.87 -5.16 15.60
CA GLY A 99 1.79 -5.51 16.52
C GLY A 99 1.86 -6.94 17.08
N ASP A 100 2.46 -7.86 16.33
CA ASP A 100 2.72 -9.24 16.75
C ASP A 100 4.01 -9.38 17.59
N GLY A 101 4.78 -8.29 17.79
CA GLY A 101 6.06 -8.31 18.50
C GLY A 101 7.19 -9.05 17.76
N LYS A 102 7.05 -9.26 16.44
CA LYS A 102 8.04 -9.94 15.60
C LYS A 102 9.06 -8.98 14.98
N LEU A 103 8.76 -7.70 15.01
CA LEU A 103 9.57 -6.62 14.46
C LEU A 103 9.41 -5.39 15.34
N ARG A 104 10.45 -4.60 15.46
CA ARG A 104 10.44 -3.31 16.14
C ARG A 104 10.85 -2.23 15.16
N LEU A 105 10.35 -1.02 15.33
CA LEU A 105 10.71 0.11 14.47
C LEU A 105 12.18 0.52 14.62
N ASP A 106 12.74 0.34 15.81
CA ASP A 106 14.15 0.63 16.14
C ASP A 106 15.12 -0.52 15.82
N ASP A 107 14.63 -1.67 15.31
CA ASP A 107 15.50 -2.74 14.85
C ASP A 107 16.44 -2.25 13.74
N LYS A 108 17.71 -2.66 13.81
CA LYS A 108 18.70 -2.31 12.79
C LYS A 108 18.43 -3.08 11.51
N ALA A 109 18.21 -2.36 10.40
CA ALA A 109 17.86 -2.96 9.13
C ALA A 109 18.87 -4.03 8.69
N VAL A 110 20.16 -3.78 8.88
CA VAL A 110 21.24 -4.72 8.51
C VAL A 110 21.19 -6.06 9.24
N SER A 111 20.59 -6.12 10.44
CA SER A 111 20.50 -7.34 11.24
C SER A 111 19.66 -8.45 10.61
N PHE A 112 18.87 -8.10 9.59
CA PHE A 112 18.01 -9.04 8.85
C PHE A 112 18.67 -9.61 7.59
N PHE A 113 19.91 -9.21 7.26
CA PHE A 113 20.61 -9.62 6.04
C PHE A 113 21.80 -10.50 6.35
N THR A 114 22.07 -11.45 5.44
CA THR A 114 23.23 -12.36 5.59
C THR A 114 24.53 -11.63 5.26
N PRO A 115 25.69 -12.12 5.75
CA PRO A 115 26.98 -11.52 5.40
C PRO A 115 27.22 -11.40 3.90
N GLU A 116 26.69 -12.33 3.08
CA GLU A 116 26.85 -12.34 1.62
C GLU A 116 26.03 -11.26 0.92
N GLU A 117 24.99 -10.76 1.58
CA GLU A 117 24.12 -9.67 1.08
C GLU A 117 24.61 -8.29 1.52
N LEU A 118 25.45 -8.25 2.55
CA LEU A 118 26.02 -7.02 3.08
C LEU A 118 27.28 -6.64 2.30
N PRO A 119 27.62 -5.34 2.20
CA PRO A 119 28.92 -4.92 1.68
C PRO A 119 30.06 -5.36 2.61
N ASP A 120 31.24 -5.58 2.05
CA ASP A 120 32.45 -6.02 2.81
C ASP A 120 32.76 -5.10 4.00
N THR A 121 32.42 -3.82 3.88
CA THR A 121 32.59 -2.85 4.96
C THR A 121 31.27 -2.11 5.17
N LEU A 122 30.72 -2.21 6.37
CA LEU A 122 29.52 -1.47 6.77
C LEU A 122 29.93 -0.07 7.25
N SER A 123 29.35 0.96 6.62
CA SER A 123 29.45 2.34 7.16
C SER A 123 28.73 2.44 8.50
N ASP A 124 29.12 3.40 9.34
CA ASP A 124 28.45 3.66 10.61
C ASP A 124 26.96 4.00 10.39
N TRP A 125 26.63 4.71 9.33
CA TRP A 125 25.26 5.06 8.96
C TRP A 125 24.46 3.82 8.58
N LEU A 126 25.02 2.92 7.76
CA LEU A 126 24.33 1.68 7.38
C LEU A 126 24.06 0.79 8.59
N GLN A 127 25.03 0.70 9.53
CA GLN A 127 24.87 -0.05 10.79
C GLN A 127 23.79 0.55 11.70
N GLN A 128 23.59 1.87 11.66
CA GLN A 128 22.63 2.57 12.51
C GLN A 128 21.22 2.63 11.90
N MET A 129 21.10 2.47 10.58
CA MET A 129 19.82 2.56 9.87
C MET A 129 18.78 1.58 10.43
N THR A 130 17.58 2.10 10.73
CA THR A 130 16.49 1.36 11.34
C THR A 130 15.38 1.02 10.35
N VAL A 131 14.49 0.14 10.75
CA VAL A 131 13.23 -0.16 10.03
C VAL A 131 12.38 1.11 9.88
N GLU A 132 12.35 1.96 10.92
CA GLU A 132 11.64 3.24 10.87
C GLU A 132 12.20 4.19 9.81
N ASP A 133 13.54 4.25 9.67
CA ASP A 133 14.18 5.11 8.66
C ASP A 133 13.80 4.70 7.23
N LEU A 134 13.61 3.39 6.99
CA LEU A 134 13.10 2.90 5.72
C LEU A 134 11.63 3.28 5.50
N LEU A 135 10.78 3.16 6.54
CA LEU A 135 9.35 3.49 6.47
C LEU A 135 9.10 4.98 6.18
N LYS A 136 9.87 5.86 6.78
CA LYS A 136 9.72 7.32 6.61
C LYS A 136 10.57 7.89 5.47
N MET A 137 11.18 7.04 4.63
CA MET A 137 12.00 7.47 3.48
C MET A 137 13.20 8.34 3.88
N SER A 138 13.92 7.94 4.92
CA SER A 138 15.09 8.66 5.45
C SER A 138 16.33 7.77 5.58
N SER A 139 16.46 6.76 4.72
CA SER A 139 17.60 5.85 4.71
C SER A 139 18.95 6.50 4.36
N GLY A 140 18.92 7.64 3.71
CA GLY A 140 20.12 8.34 3.26
C GLY A 140 20.72 7.85 1.94
N PHE A 141 20.23 6.75 1.37
CA PHE A 141 20.76 6.20 0.13
C PHE A 141 20.75 7.21 -1.03
N LYS A 142 21.89 7.33 -1.69
CA LYS A 142 22.15 8.25 -2.79
C LYS A 142 21.31 8.00 -4.03
N GLN A 143 20.98 6.74 -4.31
CA GLN A 143 20.32 6.33 -5.54
C GLN A 143 19.13 5.42 -5.26
N ASP A 144 18.06 5.62 -6.06
CA ASP A 144 16.98 4.66 -6.19
C ASP A 144 17.28 3.73 -7.38
N HIS A 145 17.59 2.48 -7.10
CA HIS A 145 17.98 1.49 -8.09
C HIS A 145 16.80 0.78 -8.79
N VAL A 146 15.58 1.30 -8.70
CA VAL A 146 14.39 0.68 -9.33
C VAL A 146 14.63 0.35 -10.80
N GLY A 147 15.17 1.28 -11.58
CA GLY A 147 15.44 1.06 -13.01
C GLY A 147 16.35 -0.14 -13.26
N ARG A 148 17.46 -0.22 -12.52
CA ARG A 148 18.43 -1.30 -12.62
C ARG A 148 17.85 -2.64 -12.16
N CYS A 149 17.14 -2.66 -11.04
CA CYS A 149 16.47 -3.86 -10.55
C CYS A 149 15.39 -4.36 -11.51
N CYS A 150 14.60 -3.46 -12.10
CA CYS A 150 13.54 -3.81 -13.04
C CYS A 150 14.06 -4.21 -14.44
N SER A 151 15.27 -3.78 -14.83
CA SER A 151 15.86 -4.19 -16.12
C SER A 151 16.37 -5.64 -16.12
N GLY A 152 16.45 -6.29 -14.95
CA GLY A 152 17.00 -7.63 -14.80
C GLY A 152 18.54 -7.67 -14.79
N GLU A 153 19.20 -6.52 -14.67
CA GLU A 153 20.66 -6.44 -14.56
C GLU A 153 21.17 -6.95 -13.21
N ASP A 154 20.33 -6.85 -12.17
CA ASP A 154 20.66 -7.30 -10.82
C ASP A 154 19.82 -8.51 -10.41
N PHE A 155 20.48 -9.56 -9.97
CA PHE A 155 19.82 -10.73 -9.40
C PHE A 155 19.59 -10.62 -7.89
N ASP A 156 20.40 -9.85 -7.18
CA ASP A 156 20.28 -9.64 -5.74
C ASP A 156 20.00 -8.16 -5.43
N TRP A 157 18.71 -7.85 -5.34
CA TRP A 157 18.28 -6.48 -5.09
C TRP A 157 18.70 -5.97 -3.71
N ALA A 158 18.67 -6.83 -2.68
CA ALA A 158 19.07 -6.43 -1.33
C ALA A 158 20.56 -6.04 -1.30
N LYS A 159 21.41 -6.87 -1.88
CA LYS A 159 22.84 -6.60 -1.97
C LYS A 159 23.15 -5.30 -2.71
N THR A 160 22.52 -5.09 -3.86
CA THR A 160 22.68 -3.87 -4.65
C THR A 160 22.33 -2.62 -3.85
N ILE A 161 21.21 -2.66 -3.11
CA ILE A 161 20.74 -1.51 -2.35
C ILE A 161 21.63 -1.25 -1.14
N LEU A 162 21.97 -2.29 -0.39
CA LEU A 162 22.79 -2.18 0.82
C LEU A 162 24.24 -1.76 0.53
N ALA A 163 24.73 -2.01 -0.71
CA ALA A 163 26.04 -1.52 -1.18
C ALA A 163 25.99 -0.05 -1.64
N THR A 164 24.81 0.60 -1.66
CA THR A 164 24.68 1.99 -2.11
C THR A 164 25.22 2.94 -1.05
N GLU A 165 26.03 3.89 -1.49
CA GLU A 165 26.52 4.98 -0.65
C GLU A 165 25.35 5.80 -0.05
N GLN A 166 25.51 6.23 1.19
CA GLN A 166 24.57 7.13 1.86
C GLN A 166 25.13 8.56 1.83
N PHE A 167 24.24 9.54 1.57
CA PHE A 167 24.59 10.96 1.51
C PHE A 167 24.40 11.71 2.82
N PHE A 168 23.53 11.19 3.68
CA PHE A 168 23.21 11.79 4.96
C PHE A 168 22.90 10.70 5.99
N GLU A 169 23.00 11.07 7.23
CA GLU A 169 22.69 10.21 8.36
C GLU A 169 21.22 9.74 8.29
N PRO A 170 20.96 8.42 8.42
CA PRO A 170 19.60 7.89 8.45
C PRO A 170 18.73 8.58 9.50
N GLY A 171 17.48 8.81 9.15
CA GLY A 171 16.52 9.48 10.02
C GLY A 171 16.52 11.00 9.96
N THR A 172 17.50 11.65 9.33
CA THR A 172 17.67 13.11 9.38
C THR A 172 16.97 13.87 8.27
N LEU A 173 16.96 13.36 7.05
CA LEU A 173 16.39 14.00 5.88
C LEU A 173 15.49 13.06 5.10
N PHE A 174 14.43 13.61 4.54
CA PHE A 174 13.56 12.89 3.61
C PHE A 174 14.22 12.75 2.23
N SER A 175 14.29 11.53 1.73
CA SER A 175 14.70 11.22 0.36
C SER A 175 13.91 10.01 -0.15
N TYR A 176 12.92 10.29 -1.00
CA TYR A 176 12.05 9.22 -1.52
C TYR A 176 12.85 8.18 -2.30
N ASN A 177 12.78 6.93 -1.86
CA ASN A 177 13.51 5.82 -2.45
C ASN A 177 12.64 4.55 -2.42
N SER A 178 12.26 4.06 -3.59
CA SER A 178 11.36 2.91 -3.70
C SER A 178 11.99 1.61 -3.21
N MET A 179 13.31 1.53 -3.22
CA MET A 179 14.04 0.35 -2.76
C MET A 179 14.03 0.22 -1.22
N ASN A 180 13.76 1.30 -0.46
CA ASN A 180 13.48 1.20 0.97
C ASN A 180 12.29 0.26 1.22
N SER A 181 11.27 0.30 0.37
CA SER A 181 10.10 -0.55 0.50
C SER A 181 10.40 -2.01 0.15
N TYR A 182 11.33 -2.25 -0.78
CA TYR A 182 11.82 -3.60 -1.04
C TYR A 182 12.59 -4.17 0.16
N LEU A 183 13.50 -3.39 0.74
CA LEU A 183 14.20 -3.80 1.97
C LEU A 183 13.21 -4.12 3.09
N LEU A 184 12.14 -3.34 3.26
CA LEU A 184 11.07 -3.64 4.22
C LEU A 184 10.35 -4.95 3.93
N SER A 185 10.09 -5.27 2.64
CA SER A 185 9.52 -6.57 2.26
C SER A 185 10.47 -7.73 2.61
N ALA A 186 11.77 -7.57 2.37
CA ALA A 186 12.78 -8.56 2.72
C ALA A 186 12.89 -8.73 4.24
N ILE A 187 12.94 -7.63 4.98
CA ILE A 187 12.98 -7.62 6.45
C ILE A 187 11.73 -8.31 7.02
N PHE A 188 10.54 -7.96 6.51
CA PHE A 188 9.29 -8.60 6.93
C PHE A 188 9.37 -10.12 6.76
N SER A 189 9.76 -10.58 5.57
CA SER A 189 9.80 -12.02 5.27
C SER A 189 10.77 -12.76 6.19
N ARG A 190 11.88 -12.16 6.55
CA ARG A 190 12.90 -12.76 7.44
C ARG A 190 12.49 -12.73 8.91
N ALA A 191 11.89 -11.63 9.35
CA ALA A 191 11.43 -11.49 10.73
C ALA A 191 10.22 -12.40 11.04
N THR A 192 9.37 -12.66 10.05
CA THR A 192 8.11 -13.39 10.25
C THR A 192 8.14 -14.83 9.72
N GLY A 193 9.04 -15.16 8.80
CA GLY A 193 9.07 -16.42 8.05
C GLY A 193 7.95 -16.53 7.02
N GLU A 194 7.27 -15.43 6.68
CA GLU A 194 6.12 -15.39 5.76
C GLU A 194 6.31 -14.25 4.75
N ASP A 195 5.93 -14.46 3.50
CA ASP A 195 5.92 -13.39 2.49
C ASP A 195 4.83 -12.35 2.76
N VAL A 196 5.11 -11.08 2.41
CA VAL A 196 4.17 -9.95 2.58
C VAL A 196 2.82 -10.25 1.93
N SER A 197 2.80 -10.79 0.70
CA SER A 197 1.55 -11.08 0.00
C SER A 197 0.73 -12.14 0.72
N THR A 198 1.37 -13.20 1.20
CA THR A 198 0.72 -14.28 1.96
C THR A 198 0.10 -13.77 3.25
N CYS A 199 0.85 -12.97 4.00
CA CYS A 199 0.37 -12.33 5.22
C CYS A 199 -0.85 -11.44 4.94
N LEU A 200 -0.74 -10.54 3.96
CA LEU A 200 -1.82 -9.60 3.64
C LEU A 200 -3.06 -10.32 3.10
N LYS A 201 -2.91 -11.33 2.24
CA LYS A 201 -4.03 -12.15 1.77
C LYS A 201 -4.80 -12.77 2.93
N ARG A 202 -4.11 -13.34 3.89
CA ARG A 202 -4.72 -14.02 5.02
C ARG A 202 -5.30 -13.04 6.05
N ARG A 203 -4.54 -12.00 6.44
CA ARG A 203 -4.88 -11.13 7.58
C ARG A 203 -5.73 -9.93 7.21
N VAL A 204 -5.62 -9.45 5.96
CA VAL A 204 -6.26 -8.21 5.51
C VAL A 204 -7.23 -8.48 4.37
N PHE A 205 -6.79 -9.07 3.26
CA PHE A 205 -7.62 -9.20 2.06
C PHE A 205 -8.82 -10.13 2.29
N ALA A 206 -8.62 -11.28 2.93
CA ALA A 206 -9.70 -12.21 3.22
C ALA A 206 -10.81 -11.58 4.09
N PRO A 207 -10.53 -10.90 5.23
CA PRO A 207 -11.54 -10.17 5.99
C PRO A 207 -12.24 -9.06 5.21
N LEU A 208 -11.54 -8.35 4.33
CA LEU A 208 -12.09 -7.29 3.49
C LEU A 208 -12.85 -7.84 2.28
N GLY A 209 -12.79 -9.14 2.03
CA GLY A 209 -13.36 -9.76 0.83
C GLY A 209 -12.68 -9.33 -0.46
N ILE A 210 -11.37 -9.06 -0.41
CA ILE A 210 -10.49 -8.88 -1.57
C ILE A 210 -10.04 -10.26 -2.01
N ARG A 211 -10.32 -10.66 -3.25
CA ARG A 211 -10.06 -12.02 -3.74
C ARG A 211 -9.07 -12.08 -4.89
N GLU A 212 -8.97 -10.99 -5.65
CA GLU A 212 -8.14 -10.92 -6.84
C GLU A 212 -7.05 -9.90 -6.63
N ASP A 213 -5.81 -10.33 -6.81
CA ASP A 213 -4.60 -9.55 -6.66
C ASP A 213 -3.49 -10.15 -7.52
N VAL A 214 -2.58 -9.32 -7.99
CA VAL A 214 -1.35 -9.72 -8.67
C VAL A 214 -0.18 -8.98 -8.02
N TRP A 215 0.95 -9.66 -7.86
CA TRP A 215 2.12 -9.16 -7.16
C TRP A 215 3.37 -9.34 -8.02
N THR A 216 4.23 -8.33 -8.03
CA THR A 216 5.54 -8.39 -8.68
C THR A 216 6.61 -8.75 -7.65
N TYR A 217 7.48 -9.69 -7.99
CA TYR A 217 8.52 -10.20 -7.12
C TYR A 217 9.91 -9.93 -7.69
N SER A 218 10.90 -9.82 -6.81
CA SER A 218 12.31 -9.85 -7.16
C SER A 218 12.72 -11.27 -7.65
N PRO A 219 13.90 -11.42 -8.24
CA PRO A 219 14.46 -12.74 -8.56
C PRO A 219 14.59 -13.68 -7.35
N GLN A 220 14.69 -13.13 -6.14
CA GLN A 220 14.71 -13.88 -4.87
C GLN A 220 13.33 -14.33 -4.40
N GLY A 221 12.26 -14.03 -5.14
CA GLY A 221 10.88 -14.36 -4.75
C GLY A 221 10.31 -13.46 -3.64
N ILE A 222 10.90 -12.30 -3.39
CA ILE A 222 10.43 -11.32 -2.41
C ILE A 222 9.56 -10.28 -3.12
N PHE A 223 8.40 -9.92 -2.56
CA PHE A 223 7.55 -8.87 -3.10
C PHE A 223 8.31 -7.55 -3.28
N ALA A 224 8.15 -6.91 -4.43
CA ALA A 224 8.86 -5.67 -4.78
C ALA A 224 8.65 -4.52 -3.77
N GLY A 225 7.55 -4.56 -3.00
CA GLY A 225 7.29 -3.67 -1.86
C GLY A 225 6.95 -2.24 -2.23
N GLY A 226 7.69 -1.66 -3.16
CA GLY A 226 7.55 -0.27 -3.58
C GLY A 226 6.60 -0.05 -4.76
N TRP A 227 6.24 -1.11 -5.47
CA TRP A 227 5.40 -1.12 -6.68
C TRP A 227 4.90 -2.54 -6.97
N GLY A 228 4.13 -2.70 -8.06
CA GLY A 228 3.84 -4.03 -8.63
C GLY A 228 2.72 -4.80 -7.93
N LEU A 229 1.94 -4.17 -7.06
CA LEU A 229 0.66 -4.69 -6.61
C LEU A 229 -0.44 -4.23 -7.58
N PHE A 230 -1.30 -5.15 -7.99
CA PHE A 230 -2.47 -4.87 -8.82
C PHE A 230 -3.74 -5.21 -8.04
N LEU A 231 -4.66 -4.27 -7.99
CA LEU A 231 -5.98 -4.45 -7.35
C LEU A 231 -7.08 -3.79 -8.18
N SER A 232 -8.32 -4.20 -7.92
CA SER A 232 -9.49 -3.49 -8.42
C SER A 232 -9.68 -2.17 -7.65
N THR A 233 -10.40 -1.22 -8.27
CA THR A 233 -10.74 0.07 -7.66
C THR A 233 -11.42 -0.11 -6.31
N GLU A 234 -12.38 -1.03 -6.21
CA GLU A 234 -13.09 -1.29 -4.96
C GLU A 234 -12.19 -1.91 -3.89
N SER A 235 -11.25 -2.77 -4.28
CA SER A 235 -10.28 -3.36 -3.34
C SER A 235 -9.37 -2.29 -2.74
N LEU A 236 -8.90 -1.33 -3.55
CA LEU A 236 -8.14 -0.18 -3.06
C LEU A 236 -8.99 0.71 -2.14
N ALA A 237 -10.25 0.98 -2.50
CA ALA A 237 -11.18 1.76 -1.68
C ALA A 237 -11.44 1.10 -0.31
N LYS A 238 -11.53 -0.23 -0.25
CA LYS A 238 -11.65 -0.96 1.03
C LYS A 238 -10.43 -0.79 1.93
N MET A 239 -9.23 -0.76 1.36
CA MET A 239 -8.01 -0.46 2.13
C MET A 239 -8.05 0.97 2.68
N GLY A 240 -8.40 1.96 1.87
CA GLY A 240 -8.58 3.34 2.36
C GLY A 240 -9.61 3.43 3.47
N LEU A 241 -10.75 2.73 3.33
CA LEU A 241 -11.79 2.67 4.35
C LEU A 241 -11.34 1.98 5.63
N LEU A 242 -10.49 0.94 5.55
CA LEU A 242 -9.90 0.28 6.72
C LEU A 242 -9.06 1.27 7.54
N TYR A 243 -8.21 2.07 6.88
CA TYR A 243 -7.41 3.11 7.52
C TYR A 243 -8.28 4.24 8.09
N ALA A 244 -9.28 4.71 7.34
CA ALA A 244 -10.24 5.73 7.80
C ALA A 244 -11.06 5.29 9.04
N ARG A 245 -11.11 3.98 9.32
CA ARG A 245 -11.77 3.38 10.49
C ARG A 245 -10.77 2.87 11.52
N ASP A 246 -9.62 3.45 11.62
CA ASP A 246 -8.57 3.07 12.57
C ASP A 246 -8.27 1.56 12.56
N GLY A 247 -8.21 0.96 11.38
CA GLY A 247 -7.91 -0.46 11.24
C GLY A 247 -9.03 -1.42 11.66
N VAL A 248 -10.26 -0.94 11.86
CA VAL A 248 -11.41 -1.76 12.23
C VAL A 248 -12.30 -2.03 11.02
N TRP A 249 -12.59 -3.30 10.75
CA TRP A 249 -13.45 -3.74 9.67
C TRP A 249 -14.60 -4.61 10.19
N LYS A 250 -15.84 -4.14 10.01
CA LYS A 250 -17.06 -4.85 10.48
C LYS A 250 -16.96 -5.31 11.95
N GLY A 251 -16.49 -4.41 12.81
CA GLY A 251 -16.34 -4.66 14.25
C GLY A 251 -15.11 -5.48 14.66
N ARG A 252 -14.30 -5.95 13.71
CA ARG A 252 -13.07 -6.69 13.95
C ARG A 252 -11.84 -5.80 13.73
N ARG A 253 -10.93 -5.76 14.69
CA ARG A 253 -9.63 -5.09 14.50
C ARG A 253 -8.76 -5.91 13.56
N ILE A 254 -8.32 -5.28 12.49
CA ILE A 254 -7.45 -5.86 11.46
C ILE A 254 -6.03 -5.30 11.61
N LEU A 255 -5.89 -3.97 11.75
CA LEU A 255 -4.60 -3.34 12.01
C LEU A 255 -4.37 -3.19 13.51
N PRO A 256 -3.10 -3.18 13.96
CA PRO A 256 -2.79 -2.86 15.35
C PRO A 256 -3.37 -1.50 15.76
N GLU A 257 -3.74 -1.39 17.02
CA GLU A 257 -4.25 -0.14 17.58
C GLU A 257 -3.22 0.98 17.42
N GLY A 258 -3.67 2.16 16.99
CA GLY A 258 -2.83 3.33 16.76
C GLY A 258 -2.00 3.30 15.47
N TRP A 259 -1.89 2.16 14.77
CA TRP A 259 -1.08 2.09 13.55
C TRP A 259 -1.60 3.03 12.46
N ALA A 260 -2.92 3.10 12.25
CA ALA A 260 -3.51 3.99 11.26
C ALA A 260 -3.21 5.47 11.55
N ALA A 261 -3.25 5.88 12.80
CA ALA A 261 -2.87 7.23 13.21
C ALA A 261 -1.36 7.49 13.01
N GLN A 262 -0.53 6.51 13.35
CA GLN A 262 0.92 6.61 13.23
C GLN A 262 1.38 6.75 11.76
N VAL A 263 0.83 5.98 10.84
CA VAL A 263 1.20 6.06 9.41
C VAL A 263 0.75 7.38 8.78
N GLY A 264 -0.38 7.94 9.23
CA GLY A 264 -0.93 9.19 8.72
C GLY A 264 -0.38 10.45 9.39
N ALA A 265 0.43 10.31 10.43
CA ALA A 265 1.11 11.45 11.06
C ALA A 265 2.44 11.75 10.35
N PRO A 266 2.84 13.03 10.22
CA PRO A 266 4.15 13.37 9.67
C PRO A 266 5.26 12.85 10.59
N GLN A 267 6.01 11.86 10.12
CA GLN A 267 7.18 11.29 10.81
C GLN A 267 8.47 12.01 10.41
N ILE A 268 8.46 12.64 9.23
CA ILE A 268 9.54 13.47 8.73
C ILE A 268 8.96 14.56 7.84
N LEU A 269 9.55 15.76 7.89
CA LEU A 269 9.19 16.86 7.00
C LEU A 269 9.95 16.75 5.68
N GLN A 270 9.26 16.96 4.56
CA GLN A 270 9.90 16.97 3.25
C GLN A 270 10.69 18.25 2.99
N ASP A 271 10.22 19.37 3.51
CA ASP A 271 10.92 20.66 3.49
C ASP A 271 11.02 21.24 4.91
N PRO A 272 11.98 20.78 5.73
CA PRO A 272 12.14 21.27 7.10
C PRO A 272 12.49 22.75 7.17
N ALA A 273 12.96 23.34 6.06
CA ALA A 273 13.27 24.77 5.99
C ALA A 273 12.05 25.64 5.63
N GLY A 274 10.89 25.03 5.33
CA GLY A 274 9.65 25.77 5.03
C GLY A 274 9.76 26.68 3.80
N ARG A 275 10.61 26.32 2.84
CA ARG A 275 10.94 27.17 1.68
C ARG A 275 9.79 27.38 0.70
N ASN A 276 8.82 26.49 0.75
CA ASN A 276 7.64 26.59 -0.11
C ASN A 276 6.36 26.17 0.61
N PRO A 277 5.80 27.04 1.46
CA PRO A 277 4.61 26.73 2.28
C PRO A 277 3.33 26.53 1.45
N GLU A 278 3.31 26.92 0.17
CA GLU A 278 2.18 26.71 -0.74
C GLU A 278 2.26 25.35 -1.45
N ASN A 279 3.34 24.60 -1.24
CA ASN A 279 3.52 23.30 -1.83
C ASN A 279 2.91 22.21 -0.94
N ASP A 280 1.80 21.61 -1.36
CA ASP A 280 1.16 20.50 -0.65
C ASP A 280 2.13 19.33 -0.37
N TRP A 281 3.19 19.20 -1.15
CA TRP A 281 4.26 18.22 -0.95
C TRP A 281 5.17 18.53 0.26
N ALA A 282 5.09 19.73 0.81
CA ALA A 282 5.92 20.14 1.95
C ALA A 282 5.36 19.69 3.31
N ALA A 283 4.14 19.17 3.35
CA ALA A 283 3.43 18.90 4.60
C ALA A 283 4.12 17.82 5.45
N GLY A 284 4.54 16.71 4.86
CA GLY A 284 5.23 15.66 5.59
C GLY A 284 5.09 14.29 4.94
N TYR A 285 5.77 13.31 5.55
CA TYR A 285 5.68 11.92 5.16
C TYR A 285 5.60 11.04 6.40
N GLY A 286 4.62 10.17 6.43
CA GLY A 286 4.44 9.18 7.49
C GLY A 286 5.15 7.87 7.17
N TYR A 287 4.56 6.74 7.57
CA TYR A 287 5.11 5.43 7.24
C TYR A 287 4.53 4.93 5.91
N HIS A 288 5.15 5.33 4.81
CA HIS A 288 4.73 5.09 3.43
C HIS A 288 3.37 5.70 3.08
N PHE A 289 3.05 6.82 3.71
CA PHE A 289 1.90 7.67 3.43
C PHE A 289 2.35 9.13 3.31
N TRP A 290 1.82 9.82 2.32
CA TRP A 290 1.89 11.27 2.24
C TRP A 290 0.90 11.86 3.24
N THR A 291 1.31 12.87 4.02
CA THR A 291 0.50 13.47 5.10
C THR A 291 0.24 14.94 4.84
#